data_ab65d71ce7cfc533832c7c4603817df9
#
_entry.id   ab65d71ce7cfc533832c7c4603817df9
#
_cell.length_a   1.000
_cell.length_b   1.000
_cell.length_c   1.000
_cell.angle_alpha   90.00
_cell.angle_beta   90.00
_cell.angle_gamma   90.00
#
_symmetry.space_group_name_H-M   'P 1'
#
loop_
_entity.id
_entity.type
_entity.pdbx_description
1 polymer ?
#
loop_
_entity_poly.entity_id
_entity_poly.type
_entity_poly.pdbx_seq_one_letter_code
_entity_poly.pdbx_strand_id
1 'polypeptide(L)'
;AGVVKARNEVFVTQDLTEKTHYISSTGIGGRHADPKVTVQMDTYAVDGLKSEQIHYLYAPTHLNPTYEYGVSFERGTYVDYGDRRQVFISGTASINNKGEVVCPGDIRKQTERMWENVEALLKEAGCTFDDLGQMIVYLRDVADYTVVKGMYDERFPDTPRVFVYAPVCRPGWLIEMECMGVKSLENKEFAPY
;
A
#
# COMPACT_ATOMS: atom_id res chain seq x y z
N ALA A 1 -2.43 -7.86 -16.98
CA ALA A 1 -3.19 -7.03 -17.93
C ALA A 1 -4.70 -7.25 -17.81
N GLY A 2 -5.22 -8.50 -17.77
CA GLY A 2 -6.65 -8.79 -17.72
C GLY A 2 -7.38 -8.27 -16.49
N VAL A 3 -6.81 -8.45 -15.30
CA VAL A 3 -7.39 -7.99 -14.02
C VAL A 3 -7.54 -6.47 -13.99
N VAL A 4 -6.51 -5.72 -14.40
CA VAL A 4 -6.54 -4.25 -14.42
C VAL A 4 -7.61 -3.75 -15.38
N LYS A 5 -7.71 -4.37 -16.58
CA LYS A 5 -8.75 -4.00 -17.57
C LYS A 5 -10.15 -4.23 -16.99
N ALA A 6 -10.43 -5.43 -16.47
CA ALA A 6 -11.73 -5.76 -15.91
C ALA A 6 -12.10 -4.85 -14.73
N ARG A 7 -11.13 -4.55 -13.86
CA ARG A 7 -11.32 -3.62 -12.74
C ARG A 7 -11.69 -2.22 -13.23
N ASN A 8 -10.98 -1.69 -14.22
CA ASN A 8 -11.26 -0.37 -14.76
C ASN A 8 -12.64 -0.28 -15.40
N GLU A 9 -13.09 -1.32 -16.10
CA GLU A 9 -14.44 -1.38 -16.66
C GLU A 9 -15.52 -1.29 -15.56
N VAL A 10 -15.32 -1.97 -14.44
CA VAL A 10 -16.23 -1.90 -13.28
C VAL A 10 -16.11 -0.55 -12.57
N PHE A 11 -14.92 -0.05 -12.34
CA PHE A 11 -14.66 1.20 -11.63
C PHE A 11 -15.37 2.40 -12.28
N VAL A 12 -15.34 2.49 -13.60
CA VAL A 12 -16.06 3.54 -14.35
C VAL A 12 -17.56 3.52 -14.06
N THR A 13 -18.17 2.35 -13.89
CA THR A 13 -19.61 2.23 -13.57
C THR A 13 -19.94 2.69 -12.14
N GLN A 14 -18.94 2.81 -11.28
CA GLN A 14 -19.05 3.22 -9.89
C GLN A 14 -18.47 4.63 -9.64
N ASP A 15 -18.21 5.39 -10.71
CA ASP A 15 -17.57 6.70 -10.66
C ASP A 15 -16.19 6.71 -9.97
N LEU A 16 -15.50 5.57 -9.98
CA LEU A 16 -14.12 5.44 -9.50
C LEU A 16 -13.16 5.71 -10.67
N THR A 17 -12.68 6.94 -10.76
CA THR A 17 -11.89 7.46 -11.88
C THR A 17 -10.76 8.36 -11.40
N GLU A 18 -9.85 8.74 -12.30
CA GLU A 18 -8.80 9.72 -12.02
C GLU A 18 -9.33 11.11 -11.64
N LYS A 19 -10.61 11.41 -11.94
CA LYS A 19 -11.26 12.70 -11.63
C LYS A 19 -11.97 12.71 -10.29
N THR A 20 -12.20 11.54 -9.73
CA THR A 20 -12.82 11.34 -8.42
C THR A 20 -11.78 10.78 -7.46
N HIS A 21 -11.75 9.47 -7.31
CA HIS A 21 -10.77 8.71 -6.56
C HIS A 21 -10.84 7.24 -6.97
N TYR A 22 -9.82 6.48 -6.61
CA TYR A 22 -9.85 5.02 -6.64
C TYR A 22 -9.94 4.47 -5.21
N ILE A 23 -9.80 3.16 -5.05
CA ILE A 23 -9.65 2.49 -3.75
C ILE A 23 -8.17 2.19 -3.48
N SER A 24 -7.77 2.13 -2.22
CA SER A 24 -6.46 1.59 -1.84
C SER A 24 -6.40 0.12 -2.17
N SER A 25 -5.35 -0.33 -2.82
CA SER A 25 -5.20 -1.75 -3.16
C SER A 25 -3.75 -2.11 -3.48
N THR A 26 -3.43 -3.38 -3.24
CA THR A 26 -2.16 -3.99 -3.64
C THR A 26 -2.43 -5.10 -4.64
N GLY A 27 -1.73 -5.07 -5.77
CA GLY A 27 -1.79 -6.11 -6.79
C GLY A 27 -0.46 -6.85 -6.84
N ILE A 28 -0.45 -8.12 -6.46
CA ILE A 28 0.77 -8.94 -6.40
C ILE A 28 0.61 -10.20 -7.25
N GLY A 29 1.68 -10.62 -7.93
CA GLY A 29 1.75 -11.92 -8.57
C GLY A 29 1.88 -13.02 -7.52
N GLY A 30 1.26 -14.16 -7.78
CA GLY A 30 1.30 -15.29 -6.86
C GLY A 30 0.87 -16.59 -7.51
N ARG A 31 0.82 -17.64 -6.70
CA ARG A 31 0.26 -18.94 -7.07
C ARG A 31 -0.74 -19.37 -6.01
N HIS A 32 -1.89 -19.82 -6.44
CA HIS A 32 -2.85 -20.49 -5.58
C HIS A 32 -2.58 -22.00 -5.55
N ALA A 33 -2.93 -22.68 -4.45
CA ALA A 33 -2.78 -24.15 -4.34
C ALA A 33 -3.62 -24.90 -5.39
N ASP A 34 -4.82 -24.40 -5.69
CA ASP A 34 -5.60 -24.87 -6.83
C ASP A 34 -5.15 -24.14 -8.11
N PRO A 35 -4.58 -24.83 -9.10
CA PRO A 35 -4.09 -24.22 -10.34
C PRO A 35 -5.19 -23.64 -11.23
N LYS A 36 -6.47 -23.92 -10.96
CA LYS A 36 -7.61 -23.33 -11.66
C LYS A 36 -7.94 -21.92 -11.17
N VAL A 37 -7.48 -21.54 -9.98
CA VAL A 37 -7.67 -20.21 -9.43
C VAL A 37 -6.64 -19.28 -10.07
N THR A 38 -7.11 -18.38 -10.92
CA THR A 38 -6.26 -17.40 -11.64
C THR A 38 -6.17 -16.04 -10.95
N VAL A 39 -7.13 -15.74 -10.08
CA VAL A 39 -7.20 -14.49 -9.28
C VAL A 39 -7.76 -14.85 -7.91
N GLN A 40 -7.12 -14.37 -6.88
CA GLN A 40 -7.66 -14.32 -5.53
C GLN A 40 -7.76 -12.84 -5.14
N MET A 41 -8.81 -12.48 -4.42
CA MET A 41 -9.02 -11.12 -3.93
C MET A 41 -9.52 -11.18 -2.49
N ASP A 42 -8.82 -10.47 -1.62
CA ASP A 42 -9.25 -10.17 -0.26
C ASP A 42 -9.73 -8.72 -0.23
N THR A 43 -10.87 -8.47 0.40
CA THR A 43 -11.48 -7.15 0.42
C THR A 43 -11.91 -6.79 1.83
N TYR A 44 -11.53 -5.60 2.26
CA TYR A 44 -12.05 -4.96 3.46
C TYR A 44 -13.01 -3.84 3.03
N ALA A 45 -14.24 -3.92 3.49
CA ALA A 45 -15.27 -2.95 3.18
C ALA A 45 -16.03 -2.54 4.45
N VAL A 46 -16.32 -1.26 4.57
CA VAL A 46 -17.09 -0.70 5.69
C VAL A 46 -18.28 0.05 5.12
N ASP A 47 -19.47 -0.30 5.59
CA ASP A 47 -20.71 0.35 5.21
C ASP A 47 -21.03 1.50 6.19
N GLY A 48 -21.81 2.49 5.74
CA GLY A 48 -22.30 3.58 6.56
C GLY A 48 -21.30 4.69 6.87
N LEU A 49 -20.12 4.69 6.24
CA LEU A 49 -19.18 5.81 6.36
C LEU A 49 -19.69 7.05 5.63
N LYS A 50 -19.44 8.20 6.20
CA LYS A 50 -19.66 9.50 5.55
C LYS A 50 -18.42 9.86 4.73
N SER A 51 -18.59 10.64 3.67
CA SER A 51 -17.48 11.08 2.80
C SER A 51 -16.38 11.83 3.56
N GLU A 52 -16.78 12.59 4.60
CA GLU A 52 -15.87 13.39 5.43
C GLU A 52 -14.93 12.55 6.31
N GLN A 53 -15.24 11.26 6.48
CA GLN A 53 -14.40 10.32 7.23
C GLN A 53 -13.28 9.74 6.39
N ILE A 54 -13.40 9.79 5.05
CA ILE A 54 -12.52 9.09 4.12
C ILE A 54 -11.56 10.09 3.47
N HIS A 55 -10.27 9.81 3.57
CA HIS A 55 -9.22 10.68 3.04
C HIS A 55 -8.21 9.87 2.22
N TYR A 56 -7.82 10.41 1.08
CA TYR A 56 -6.90 9.76 0.14
C TYR A 56 -5.50 10.34 0.28
N LEU A 57 -4.48 9.48 0.14
CA LEU A 57 -3.07 9.82 0.33
C LEU A 57 -2.32 9.78 -0.99
N TYR A 58 -1.47 10.77 -1.23
CA TYR A 58 -0.80 10.97 -2.50
C TYR A 58 0.73 11.06 -2.39
N ALA A 59 1.26 11.74 -1.37
CA ALA A 59 2.68 12.03 -1.15
C ALA A 59 3.40 12.53 -2.43
N PRO A 60 2.96 13.62 -3.08
CA PRO A 60 3.38 14.02 -4.44
C PRO A 60 4.85 14.40 -4.55
N THR A 61 5.53 14.64 -3.44
CA THR A 61 6.98 14.88 -3.41
C THR A 61 7.79 13.59 -3.54
N HIS A 62 7.17 12.43 -3.30
CA HIS A 62 7.81 11.11 -3.26
C HIS A 62 7.27 10.16 -4.32
N LEU A 63 5.98 10.24 -4.62
CA LEU A 63 5.25 9.31 -5.47
C LEU A 63 4.50 10.06 -6.57
N ASN A 64 4.39 9.44 -7.74
CA ASN A 64 3.55 9.93 -8.83
C ASN A 64 2.13 9.32 -8.74
N PRO A 65 1.12 9.96 -9.34
CA PRO A 65 -0.22 9.38 -9.47
C PRO A 65 -0.19 8.03 -10.19
N THR A 66 -1.00 7.08 -9.74
CA THR A 66 -0.97 5.71 -10.25
C THR A 66 -1.48 5.57 -11.67
N TYR A 67 -2.44 6.41 -12.07
CA TYR A 67 -2.99 6.43 -13.44
C TYR A 67 -1.95 6.80 -14.50
N GLU A 68 -0.89 7.54 -14.15
CA GLU A 68 0.18 7.91 -15.08
C GLU A 68 0.93 6.69 -15.66
N TYR A 69 0.92 5.56 -14.97
CA TYR A 69 1.51 4.32 -15.47
C TYR A 69 0.50 3.17 -15.68
N GLY A 70 -0.79 3.55 -15.84
CA GLY A 70 -1.83 2.68 -16.34
C GLY A 70 -2.45 1.72 -15.33
N VAL A 71 -2.43 2.08 -14.05
CA VAL A 71 -3.14 1.34 -12.99
C VAL A 71 -4.09 2.27 -12.22
N SER A 72 -5.04 1.68 -11.50
CA SER A 72 -6.17 2.40 -10.89
C SER A 72 -6.28 2.02 -9.43
N PHE A 73 -5.51 2.71 -8.58
CA PHE A 73 -5.60 2.57 -7.13
C PHE A 73 -5.09 3.84 -6.45
N GLU A 74 -5.48 4.09 -5.20
CA GLU A 74 -4.90 5.15 -4.38
C GLU A 74 -3.64 4.66 -3.69
N ARG A 75 -2.66 5.55 -3.48
CA ARG A 75 -1.42 5.24 -2.75
C ARG A 75 -1.68 4.84 -1.30
N GLY A 76 -2.74 5.37 -0.73
CA GLY A 76 -3.25 5.04 0.58
C GLY A 76 -4.56 5.74 0.84
N THR A 77 -5.23 5.31 1.89
CA THR A 77 -6.48 5.89 2.39
C THR A 77 -6.45 5.84 3.91
N TYR A 78 -6.97 6.86 4.57
CA TYR A 78 -7.31 6.72 5.97
C TYR A 78 -8.78 7.05 6.22
N VAL A 79 -9.30 6.45 7.28
CA VAL A 79 -10.67 6.64 7.74
C VAL A 79 -10.63 7.10 9.19
N ASP A 80 -11.32 8.21 9.47
CA ASP A 80 -11.49 8.73 10.81
C ASP A 80 -12.79 8.22 11.43
N TYR A 81 -12.66 7.58 12.59
CA TYR A 81 -13.77 7.19 13.48
C TYR A 81 -13.76 8.08 14.72
N GLY A 82 -14.74 7.91 15.58
CA GLY A 82 -14.85 8.69 16.82
C GLY A 82 -13.71 8.47 17.81
N ASP A 83 -13.09 7.30 17.76
CA ASP A 83 -12.05 6.86 18.69
C ASP A 83 -10.67 6.63 18.04
N ARG A 84 -10.60 6.56 16.72
CA ARG A 84 -9.36 6.22 16.00
C ARG A 84 -9.34 6.72 14.57
N ARG A 85 -8.13 6.84 14.03
CA ARG A 85 -7.81 6.86 12.60
C ARG A 85 -7.30 5.50 12.19
N GLN A 86 -7.83 4.93 11.15
CA GLN A 86 -7.32 3.71 10.53
C GLN A 86 -6.72 4.05 9.17
N VAL A 87 -5.44 3.74 8.97
CA VAL A 87 -4.70 4.03 7.74
C VAL A 87 -4.38 2.74 6.97
N PHE A 88 -4.55 2.80 5.66
CA PHE A 88 -4.26 1.73 4.71
C PHE A 88 -3.29 2.25 3.67
N ILE A 89 -2.08 1.72 3.63
CA ILE A 89 -1.06 2.05 2.63
C ILE A 89 -1.01 0.92 1.61
N SER A 90 -1.28 1.26 0.36
CA SER A 90 -1.21 0.34 -0.78
C SER A 90 0.22 -0.09 -1.07
N GLY A 91 0.37 -1.14 -1.85
CA GLY A 91 1.68 -1.61 -2.31
C GLY A 91 2.56 -0.48 -2.81
N THR A 92 3.67 -0.27 -2.11
CA THR A 92 4.62 0.83 -2.33
C THR A 92 6.01 0.24 -2.55
N ALA A 93 6.70 0.70 -3.59
CA ALA A 93 8.03 0.26 -3.97
C ALA A 93 9.05 1.43 -3.97
N SER A 94 10.31 1.13 -4.31
CA SER A 94 11.39 2.11 -4.45
C SER A 94 11.26 2.90 -5.75
N ILE A 95 10.42 3.93 -5.76
CA ILE A 95 10.24 4.87 -6.88
C ILE A 95 10.37 6.32 -6.42
N ASN A 96 10.55 7.22 -7.38
CA ASN A 96 10.44 8.66 -7.16
C ASN A 96 9.09 9.22 -7.67
N ASN A 97 8.90 10.51 -7.55
CA ASN A 97 7.68 11.22 -7.98
C ASN A 97 7.52 11.34 -9.52
N LYS A 98 8.38 10.70 -10.29
CA LYS A 98 8.24 10.51 -11.74
C LYS A 98 7.92 9.05 -12.09
N GLY A 99 7.77 8.16 -11.08
CA GLY A 99 7.57 6.74 -11.27
C GLY A 99 8.83 5.96 -11.69
N GLU A 100 9.99 6.60 -11.62
CA GLU A 100 11.26 5.97 -11.95
C GLU A 100 11.78 5.13 -10.77
N VAL A 101 12.37 3.97 -11.08
CA VAL A 101 12.98 3.10 -10.06
C VAL A 101 14.19 3.80 -9.44
N VAL A 102 14.22 3.89 -8.12
CA VAL A 102 15.36 4.42 -7.37
C VAL A 102 16.24 3.27 -6.91
N CYS A 103 17.57 3.41 -7.06
CA CYS A 103 18.58 2.42 -6.70
C CYS A 103 18.36 1.03 -7.34
N PRO A 104 18.29 0.91 -8.68
CA PRO A 104 18.09 -0.36 -9.34
C PRO A 104 19.20 -1.37 -8.98
N GLY A 105 18.80 -2.60 -8.65
CA GLY A 105 19.72 -3.69 -8.29
C GLY A 105 20.26 -3.67 -6.85
N ASP A 106 19.95 -2.65 -6.04
CA ASP A 106 20.42 -2.53 -4.66
C ASP A 106 19.23 -2.73 -3.70
N ILE A 107 19.11 -3.93 -3.15
CA ILE A 107 17.99 -4.28 -2.25
C ILE A 107 17.97 -3.44 -0.97
N ARG A 108 19.14 -3.10 -0.41
CA ARG A 108 19.20 -2.29 0.82
C ARG A 108 18.68 -0.88 0.57
N LYS A 109 19.19 -0.21 -0.45
CA LYS A 109 18.75 1.14 -0.81
C LYS A 109 17.31 1.18 -1.32
N GLN A 110 16.84 0.12 -2.00
CA GLN A 110 15.44 0.03 -2.38
C GLN A 110 14.54 -0.13 -1.16
N THR A 111 14.96 -0.88 -0.14
CA THR A 111 14.23 -1.01 1.13
C THR A 111 14.14 0.35 1.83
N GLU A 112 15.25 1.07 1.97
CA GLU A 112 15.30 2.40 2.58
C GLU A 112 14.41 3.40 1.83
N ARG A 113 14.52 3.47 0.50
CA ARG A 113 13.69 4.37 -0.31
C ARG A 113 12.21 4.03 -0.25
N MET A 114 11.86 2.77 -0.24
CA MET A 114 10.47 2.32 -0.04
C MET A 114 9.94 2.78 1.32
N TRP A 115 10.73 2.68 2.40
CA TRP A 115 10.36 3.19 3.71
C TRP A 115 10.16 4.72 3.70
N GLU A 116 11.01 5.49 3.01
CA GLU A 116 10.82 6.94 2.84
C GLU A 116 9.48 7.25 2.17
N ASN A 117 9.11 6.50 1.15
CA ASN A 117 7.84 6.65 0.46
C ASN A 117 6.64 6.36 1.37
N VAL A 118 6.71 5.27 2.15
CA VAL A 118 5.67 4.91 3.14
C VAL A 118 5.60 5.95 4.26
N GLU A 119 6.74 6.42 4.76
CA GLU A 119 6.80 7.46 5.79
C GLU A 119 6.12 8.76 5.32
N ALA A 120 6.32 9.15 4.04
CA ALA A 120 5.67 10.31 3.46
C ALA A 120 4.14 10.18 3.43
N LEU A 121 3.62 9.00 3.08
CA LEU A 121 2.19 8.71 3.12
C LEU A 121 1.65 8.72 4.56
N LEU A 122 2.34 8.08 5.49
CA LEU A 122 1.97 8.08 6.91
C LEU A 122 1.94 9.50 7.48
N LYS A 123 2.94 10.33 7.13
CA LYS A 123 3.02 11.73 7.55
C LYS A 123 1.87 12.57 7.03
N GLU A 124 1.46 12.37 5.79
CA GLU A 124 0.27 13.00 5.20
C GLU A 124 -1.00 12.60 5.96
N ALA A 125 -1.09 11.34 6.43
CA ALA A 125 -2.15 10.86 7.30
C ALA A 125 -2.02 11.32 8.77
N GLY A 126 -0.99 12.10 9.13
CA GLY A 126 -0.70 12.45 10.53
C GLY A 126 -0.31 11.25 11.40
N CYS A 127 0.19 10.18 10.79
CA CYS A 127 0.64 8.94 11.41
C CYS A 127 2.16 8.79 11.31
N THR A 128 2.68 7.80 12.01
CA THR A 128 4.09 7.38 11.97
C THR A 128 4.19 5.86 11.83
N PHE A 129 5.40 5.33 11.73
CA PHE A 129 5.62 3.87 11.77
C PHE A 129 5.20 3.23 13.09
N ASP A 130 5.16 4.00 14.19
CA ASP A 130 4.73 3.50 15.50
C ASP A 130 3.22 3.21 15.57
N ASP A 131 2.45 3.80 14.65
CA ASP A 131 1.01 3.56 14.51
C ASP A 131 0.70 2.27 13.71
N LEU A 132 1.71 1.61 13.12
CA LEU A 132 1.50 0.42 12.29
C LEU A 132 1.19 -0.83 13.12
N GLY A 133 0.05 -1.46 12.81
CA GLY A 133 -0.37 -2.74 13.38
C GLY A 133 0.09 -3.96 12.57
N GLN A 134 0.37 -3.79 11.27
CA GLN A 134 0.88 -4.87 10.42
C GLN A 134 1.58 -4.37 9.17
N MET A 135 2.51 -5.19 8.67
CA MET A 135 3.20 -5.00 7.39
C MET A 135 3.20 -6.31 6.59
N ILE A 136 2.98 -6.23 5.28
CA ILE A 136 3.23 -7.33 4.34
C ILE A 136 4.34 -6.87 3.40
N VAL A 137 5.44 -7.59 3.40
CA VAL A 137 6.65 -7.27 2.64
C VAL A 137 6.85 -8.31 1.55
N TYR A 138 6.81 -7.88 0.31
CA TYR A 138 6.95 -8.74 -0.86
C TYR A 138 8.37 -8.66 -1.40
N LEU A 139 9.03 -9.80 -1.55
CA LEU A 139 10.38 -9.91 -2.08
C LEU A 139 10.36 -10.61 -3.44
N ARG A 140 11.00 -10.01 -4.41
CA ARG A 140 11.16 -10.60 -5.76
C ARG A 140 12.07 -11.82 -5.75
N ASP A 141 13.12 -11.80 -4.93
CA ASP A 141 14.09 -12.89 -4.80
C ASP A 141 14.20 -13.32 -3.33
N VAL A 142 14.14 -14.63 -3.12
CA VAL A 142 14.32 -15.21 -1.80
C VAL A 142 15.74 -15.00 -1.24
N ALA A 143 16.72 -14.80 -2.11
CA ALA A 143 18.11 -14.50 -1.71
C ALA A 143 18.20 -13.19 -0.90
N ASP A 144 17.30 -12.24 -1.13
CA ASP A 144 17.25 -10.96 -0.40
C ASP A 144 16.67 -11.07 1.01
N TYR A 145 16.02 -12.20 1.34
CA TYR A 145 15.27 -12.36 2.59
C TYR A 145 16.08 -12.07 3.84
N THR A 146 17.27 -12.68 3.95
CA THR A 146 18.11 -12.55 5.17
C THR A 146 18.52 -11.10 5.40
N VAL A 147 18.87 -10.39 4.33
CA VAL A 147 19.30 -8.99 4.38
C VAL A 147 18.13 -8.10 4.80
N VAL A 148 17.00 -8.24 4.11
CA VAL A 148 15.81 -7.41 4.36
C VAL A 148 15.24 -7.70 5.73
N LYS A 149 15.13 -8.98 6.12
CA LYS A 149 14.68 -9.35 7.47
C LYS A 149 15.53 -8.68 8.55
N GLY A 150 16.86 -8.70 8.41
CA GLY A 150 17.75 -8.02 9.36
C GLY A 150 17.48 -6.52 9.47
N MET A 151 17.27 -5.83 8.34
CA MET A 151 16.94 -4.40 8.32
C MET A 151 15.61 -4.11 9.03
N TYR A 152 14.60 -4.96 8.82
CA TYR A 152 13.30 -4.82 9.48
C TYR A 152 13.35 -5.16 10.98
N ASP A 153 14.11 -6.18 11.38
CA ASP A 153 14.28 -6.56 12.78
C ASP A 153 14.96 -5.44 13.58
N GLU A 154 15.89 -4.71 12.96
CA GLU A 154 16.56 -3.57 13.57
C GLU A 154 15.63 -2.34 13.68
N ARG A 155 14.91 -2.02 12.61
CA ARG A 155 14.10 -0.78 12.55
C ARG A 155 12.73 -0.91 13.21
N PHE A 156 12.11 -2.08 13.12
CA PHE A 156 10.74 -2.34 13.56
C PHE A 156 10.62 -3.60 14.40
N PRO A 157 11.34 -3.70 15.54
CA PRO A 157 11.44 -4.95 16.30
C PRO A 157 10.08 -5.53 16.71
N ASP A 158 9.13 -4.67 17.07
CA ASP A 158 7.84 -5.05 17.66
C ASP A 158 6.66 -5.01 16.67
N THR A 159 6.84 -4.48 15.44
CA THR A 159 5.74 -4.38 14.49
C THR A 159 5.48 -5.73 13.82
N PRO A 160 4.25 -6.28 13.90
CA PRO A 160 3.87 -7.52 13.24
C PRO A 160 4.09 -7.44 11.72
N ARG A 161 4.76 -8.43 11.16
CA ARG A 161 5.05 -8.45 9.73
C ARG A 161 5.18 -9.86 9.17
N VAL A 162 4.92 -9.98 7.88
CA VAL A 162 5.17 -11.19 7.11
C VAL A 162 5.98 -10.85 5.85
N PHE A 163 6.93 -11.71 5.52
CA PHE A 163 7.68 -11.64 4.27
C PHE A 163 7.13 -12.68 3.29
N VAL A 164 6.82 -12.22 2.10
CA VAL A 164 6.22 -13.05 1.04
C VAL A 164 7.14 -13.07 -0.17
N TYR A 165 7.51 -14.26 -0.62
CA TYR A 165 8.16 -14.41 -1.91
C TYR A 165 7.12 -14.25 -3.02
N ALA A 166 7.21 -13.17 -3.79
CA ALA A 166 6.27 -12.87 -4.86
C ALA A 166 6.90 -12.00 -5.96
N PRO A 167 6.55 -12.22 -7.22
CA PRO A 167 6.98 -11.33 -8.30
C PRO A 167 6.26 -9.99 -8.18
N VAL A 168 6.94 -8.99 -7.64
CA VAL A 168 6.46 -7.60 -7.60
C VAL A 168 6.25 -7.05 -9.01
N CYS A 169 5.35 -6.08 -9.17
CA CYS A 169 4.74 -5.70 -10.45
C CYS A 169 5.70 -5.22 -11.55
N ARG A 170 6.85 -4.66 -11.22
CA ARG A 170 7.81 -4.12 -12.21
C ARG A 170 9.17 -4.83 -12.11
N PRO A 171 9.83 -5.13 -13.24
CA PRO A 171 11.11 -5.88 -13.24
C PRO A 171 12.21 -5.24 -12.39
N GLY A 172 12.27 -3.92 -12.31
CA GLY A 172 13.29 -3.20 -11.55
C GLY A 172 13.01 -3.09 -10.04
N TRP A 173 11.81 -3.48 -9.59
CA TRP A 173 11.47 -3.50 -8.17
C TRP A 173 11.92 -4.81 -7.55
N LEU A 174 12.70 -4.72 -6.50
CA LEU A 174 13.18 -5.89 -5.75
C LEU A 174 12.29 -6.17 -4.54
N ILE A 175 11.65 -5.12 -4.03
CA ILE A 175 10.82 -5.15 -2.83
C ILE A 175 9.60 -4.25 -3.01
N GLU A 176 8.50 -4.63 -2.36
CA GLU A 176 7.28 -3.85 -2.23
C GLU A 176 6.70 -4.09 -0.83
N MET A 177 6.03 -3.11 -0.26
CA MET A 177 5.38 -3.23 1.05
C MET A 177 3.98 -2.61 1.00
N GLU A 178 3.03 -3.28 1.65
CA GLU A 178 1.77 -2.70 2.07
C GLU A 178 1.67 -2.74 3.59
N CYS A 179 0.92 -1.84 4.19
CA CYS A 179 0.75 -1.83 5.63
C CYS A 179 -0.57 -1.20 6.07
N MET A 180 -0.97 -1.52 7.28
CA MET A 180 -2.13 -0.94 7.96
C MET A 180 -1.72 -0.45 9.33
N GLY A 181 -2.30 0.67 9.74
CA GLY A 181 -2.04 1.27 11.04
C GLY A 181 -3.32 1.80 11.68
N VAL A 182 -3.22 2.02 12.99
CA VAL A 182 -4.30 2.60 13.80
C VAL A 182 -3.69 3.61 14.77
N LYS A 183 -4.23 4.81 14.73
CA LYS A 183 -3.88 5.89 15.65
C LYS A 183 -5.10 6.29 16.47
N SER A 184 -4.96 6.40 17.78
CA SER A 184 -6.02 6.92 18.64
C SER A 184 -6.41 8.35 18.26
N LEU A 185 -7.69 8.60 18.18
CA LEU A 185 -8.30 9.91 17.98
C LEU A 185 -9.38 10.15 19.02
N GLU A 186 -9.69 11.42 19.27
CA GLU A 186 -10.92 11.85 19.93
C GLU A 186 -11.66 12.76 18.95
N ASN A 187 -12.58 12.20 18.19
CA ASN A 187 -13.41 12.94 17.26
C ASN A 187 -14.88 12.73 17.61
N LYS A 188 -15.51 13.77 18.18
CA LYS A 188 -16.89 13.72 18.61
C LYS A 188 -17.93 13.82 17.47
N GLU A 189 -17.48 14.10 16.26
CA GLU A 189 -18.35 14.23 15.08
C GLU A 189 -18.74 12.87 14.51
N PHE A 190 -17.93 11.84 14.78
CA PHE A 190 -18.15 10.48 14.28
C PHE A 190 -18.37 9.49 15.43
N ALA A 191 -19.12 8.43 15.14
CA ALA A 191 -19.27 7.33 16.08
C ALA A 191 -17.96 6.52 16.17
N PRO A 192 -17.63 5.97 17.35
CA PRO A 192 -16.67 4.86 17.43
C PRO A 192 -17.30 3.66 16.70
N TYR A 193 -16.47 2.89 16.01
CA TYR A 193 -16.94 1.79 15.15
C TYR A 193 -16.55 0.44 15.75
#